data_37a4a98eff00c78b9ba527a97960fe2c
#
_entry.id   37a4a98eff00c78b9ba527a97960fe2c
#
_cell.length_a   1.000
_cell.length_b   1.000
_cell.length_c   1.000
_cell.angle_alpha   90.00
_cell.angle_beta   90.00
_cell.angle_gamma   90.00
#
_symmetry.space_group_name_H-M   'P 1'
#
loop_
_entity.id
_entity.type
_entity.pdbx_description
1 polymer ?
#
loop_
_entity_poly.entity_id
_entity_poly.type
_entity_poly.pdbx_seq_one_letter_code
_entity_poly.pdbx_strand_id
1 'polypeptide(L)'
;MFGLELHPSVVHFPIALGVVGALAAVVYLFLRKEWLRWFAPILLTIALLGAVAAYFSGQSAEDRAEALNVPEAAIEEHEEGSIWALGVIALAALLSWATHGKRRGMWLSTLIALLAAAAILRTAHLGGKLVFIHGAGRVTSPADGAVPGGAAGETAAQGGAGEEAEHGEKSGHGEEAHGD
;
A
#
# COMPACT_ATOMS: atom_id res chain seq x y z
N MET A 1 11.49 -18.10 10.15
CA MET A 1 10.53 -18.28 9.06
C MET A 1 9.33 -17.32 9.12
N PHE A 2 9.10 -16.61 10.21
CA PHE A 2 7.95 -15.69 10.42
C PHE A 2 8.24 -14.21 10.12
N GLY A 3 9.48 -13.81 9.80
CA GLY A 3 9.85 -12.40 9.65
C GLY A 3 9.38 -11.73 8.34
N LEU A 4 9.08 -12.51 7.32
CA LEU A 4 8.90 -12.03 5.94
C LEU A 4 7.49 -11.57 5.61
N GLU A 5 6.51 -12.10 6.35
CA GLU A 5 5.08 -11.78 6.13
C GLU A 5 4.58 -10.72 7.10
N LEU A 6 5.39 -10.35 8.11
CA LEU A 6 4.99 -9.40 9.14
C LEU A 6 5.03 -7.96 8.64
N HIS A 7 6.07 -7.58 7.88
CA HIS A 7 6.22 -6.19 7.43
C HIS A 7 5.02 -5.70 6.61
N PRO A 8 4.56 -6.39 5.55
CA PRO A 8 3.37 -5.97 4.80
C PRO A 8 2.11 -5.88 5.66
N SER A 9 1.97 -6.74 6.67
CA SER A 9 0.83 -6.72 7.58
C SER A 9 0.90 -5.55 8.55
N VAL A 10 2.08 -5.27 9.11
CA VAL A 10 2.29 -4.22 10.11
C VAL A 10 2.11 -2.82 9.51
N VAL A 11 2.58 -2.58 8.27
CA VAL A 11 2.55 -1.24 7.63
C VAL A 11 1.13 -0.70 7.42
N HIS A 12 0.11 -1.56 7.34
CA HIS A 12 -1.27 -1.12 7.16
C HIS A 12 -1.79 -0.33 8.36
N PHE A 13 -1.32 -0.63 9.58
CA PHE A 13 -1.73 0.06 10.80
C PHE A 13 -1.32 1.55 10.80
N PRO A 14 -0.03 1.90 10.64
CA PRO A 14 0.35 3.31 10.62
C PRO A 14 -0.25 4.07 9.44
N ILE A 15 -0.45 3.43 8.28
CA ILE A 15 -1.09 4.05 7.13
C ILE A 15 -2.54 4.43 7.47
N ALA A 16 -3.34 3.45 7.90
CA ALA A 16 -4.75 3.68 8.21
C ALA A 16 -4.93 4.68 9.35
N LEU A 17 -4.23 4.46 10.47
CA LEU A 17 -4.37 5.30 11.67
C LEU A 17 -3.80 6.70 11.48
N GLY A 18 -2.72 6.85 10.70
CA GLY A 18 -2.15 8.16 10.36
C GLY A 18 -3.11 9.00 9.53
N VAL A 19 -3.71 8.41 8.50
CA VAL A 19 -4.71 9.08 7.65
C VAL A 19 -5.97 9.42 8.46
N VAL A 20 -6.53 8.45 9.21
CA VAL A 20 -7.73 8.69 10.03
C VAL A 20 -7.46 9.71 11.14
N GLY A 21 -6.26 9.69 11.74
CA GLY A 21 -5.83 10.68 12.74
C GLY A 21 -5.75 12.10 12.16
N ALA A 22 -5.20 12.25 10.95
CA ALA A 22 -5.17 13.54 10.25
C ALA A 22 -6.59 14.03 9.90
N LEU A 23 -7.45 13.14 9.40
CA LEU A 23 -8.86 13.48 9.15
C LEU A 23 -9.59 13.86 10.43
N ALA A 24 -9.35 13.16 11.55
CA ALA A 24 -9.91 13.51 12.85
C ALA A 24 -9.47 14.91 13.32
N ALA A 25 -8.20 15.29 13.07
CA ALA A 25 -7.71 16.64 13.33
C ALA A 25 -8.46 17.69 12.51
N VAL A 26 -8.68 17.44 11.21
CA VAL A 26 -9.46 18.32 10.33
C VAL A 26 -10.90 18.45 10.83
N VAL A 27 -11.57 17.31 11.09
CA VAL A 27 -12.95 17.30 11.57
C VAL A 27 -13.08 18.06 12.90
N TYR A 28 -12.14 17.85 13.83
CA TYR A 28 -12.12 18.59 15.09
C TYR A 28 -11.91 20.10 14.89
N LEU A 29 -11.09 20.49 13.93
CA LEU A 29 -10.83 21.91 13.61
C LEU A 29 -12.12 22.67 13.30
N PHE A 30 -13.07 22.03 12.60
CA PHE A 30 -14.36 22.63 12.20
C PHE A 30 -15.47 22.40 13.22
N LEU A 31 -15.67 21.17 13.68
CA LEU A 31 -16.82 20.81 14.53
C LEU A 31 -16.62 21.14 16.01
N ARG A 32 -15.39 21.14 16.51
CA ARG A 32 -15.00 21.49 17.88
C ARG A 32 -15.79 20.77 18.98
N LYS A 33 -16.22 19.53 18.71
CA LYS A 33 -16.90 18.73 19.71
C LYS A 33 -15.89 18.17 20.72
N GLU A 34 -16.19 18.27 22.01
CA GLU A 34 -15.28 17.87 23.09
C GLU A 34 -14.80 16.43 22.98
N TRP A 35 -15.66 15.50 22.55
CA TRP A 35 -15.30 14.10 22.37
C TRP A 35 -14.32 13.87 21.22
N LEU A 36 -14.35 14.71 20.15
CA LEU A 36 -13.45 14.60 19.01
C LEU A 36 -12.01 15.01 19.32
N ARG A 37 -11.79 15.84 20.35
CA ARG A 37 -10.46 16.39 20.64
C ARG A 37 -9.42 15.32 20.96
N TRP A 38 -9.85 14.14 21.40
CA TRP A 38 -8.97 13.05 21.78
C TRP A 38 -8.58 12.13 20.61
N PHE A 39 -9.34 12.14 19.52
CA PHE A 39 -9.12 11.21 18.41
C PHE A 39 -7.78 11.44 17.72
N ALA A 40 -7.47 12.65 17.30
CA ALA A 40 -6.23 12.95 16.58
C ALA A 40 -4.98 12.59 17.40
N PRO A 41 -4.80 13.06 18.66
CA PRO A 41 -3.59 12.73 19.42
C PRO A 41 -3.48 11.23 19.73
N ILE A 42 -4.57 10.54 20.01
CA ILE A 42 -4.54 9.09 20.27
C ILE A 42 -4.19 8.33 18.98
N LEU A 43 -4.90 8.59 17.87
CA LEU A 43 -4.69 7.88 16.61
C LEU A 43 -3.30 8.12 16.05
N LEU A 44 -2.79 9.37 16.09
CA LEU A 44 -1.44 9.68 15.64
C LEU A 44 -0.36 9.04 16.52
N THR A 45 -0.61 8.90 17.83
CA THR A 45 0.31 8.19 18.72
C THR A 45 0.36 6.69 18.41
N ILE A 46 -0.80 6.06 18.20
CA ILE A 46 -0.85 4.63 17.84
C ILE A 46 -0.23 4.43 16.44
N ALA A 47 -0.49 5.35 15.50
CA ALA A 47 0.14 5.33 14.18
C ALA A 47 1.66 5.48 14.27
N LEU A 48 2.18 6.33 15.15
CA LEU A 48 3.63 6.45 15.40
C LEU A 48 4.22 5.15 15.93
N LEU A 49 3.58 4.51 16.91
CA LEU A 49 4.03 3.21 17.44
C LEU A 49 4.02 2.13 16.35
N GLY A 50 2.97 2.12 15.51
CA GLY A 50 2.89 1.24 14.36
C GLY A 50 3.98 1.52 13.31
N ALA A 51 4.32 2.80 13.06
CA ALA A 51 5.37 3.20 12.14
C ALA A 51 6.76 2.79 12.65
N VAL A 52 7.01 2.89 13.96
CA VAL A 52 8.24 2.39 14.58
C VAL A 52 8.34 0.87 14.40
N ALA A 53 7.27 0.12 14.67
CA ALA A 53 7.24 -1.33 14.45
C ALA A 53 7.44 -1.69 12.96
N ALA A 54 6.83 -0.93 12.04
CA ALA A 54 7.01 -1.10 10.60
C ALA A 54 8.45 -0.85 10.18
N TYR A 55 9.11 0.18 10.72
CA TYR A 55 10.51 0.48 10.44
C TYR A 55 11.42 -0.71 10.81
N PHE A 56 11.31 -1.22 12.04
CA PHE A 56 12.12 -2.35 12.47
C PHE A 56 11.82 -3.65 11.72
N SER A 57 10.56 -3.88 11.36
CA SER A 57 10.21 -5.06 10.53
C SER A 57 10.69 -4.91 9.08
N GLY A 58 10.88 -3.68 8.61
CA GLY A 58 11.37 -3.36 7.27
C GLY A 58 12.82 -3.76 7.06
N GLN A 59 13.69 -3.58 8.06
CA GLN A 59 15.09 -3.96 7.99
C GLN A 59 15.27 -5.45 7.65
N SER A 60 14.45 -6.33 8.24
CA SER A 60 14.48 -7.77 7.89
C SER A 60 13.94 -8.07 6.49
N ALA A 61 13.13 -7.17 5.92
CA ALA A 61 12.60 -7.32 4.57
C ALA A 61 13.58 -6.81 3.51
N GLU A 62 14.47 -5.88 3.88
CA GLU A 62 15.52 -5.30 3.04
C GLU A 62 16.53 -6.37 2.60
N ASP A 63 17.12 -7.12 3.52
CA ASP A 63 18.05 -8.22 3.23
C ASP A 63 17.49 -9.17 2.17
N ARG A 64 16.18 -9.39 2.19
CA ARG A 64 15.52 -10.25 1.21
C ARG A 64 15.31 -9.56 -0.12
N ALA A 65 14.96 -8.27 -0.13
CA ALA A 65 14.81 -7.52 -1.37
C ALA A 65 16.13 -7.49 -2.14
N GLU A 66 17.25 -7.31 -1.44
CA GLU A 66 18.62 -7.40 -1.99
C GLU A 66 18.88 -8.79 -2.58
N ALA A 67 18.56 -9.85 -1.85
CA ALA A 67 18.72 -11.23 -2.31
C ALA A 67 17.86 -11.55 -3.56
N LEU A 68 16.77 -10.81 -3.79
CA LEU A 68 15.93 -10.90 -4.98
C LEU A 68 16.39 -9.98 -6.13
N ASN A 69 17.57 -9.33 -6.00
CA ASN A 69 18.12 -8.37 -6.95
C ASN A 69 17.19 -7.18 -7.23
N VAL A 70 16.46 -6.72 -6.22
CA VAL A 70 15.74 -5.45 -6.29
C VAL A 70 16.77 -4.32 -6.41
N PRO A 71 16.54 -3.31 -7.30
CA PRO A 71 17.48 -2.20 -7.44
C PRO A 71 17.70 -1.46 -6.12
N GLU A 72 18.94 -1.31 -5.69
CA GLU A 72 19.36 -0.64 -4.45
C GLU A 72 18.75 0.77 -4.34
N ALA A 73 18.81 1.56 -5.41
CA ALA A 73 18.22 2.89 -5.44
C ALA A 73 16.70 2.93 -5.12
N ALA A 74 15.96 1.86 -5.44
CA ALA A 74 14.54 1.79 -5.12
C ALA A 74 14.33 1.43 -3.63
N ILE A 75 15.21 0.63 -3.05
CA ILE A 75 15.22 0.30 -1.63
C ILE A 75 15.55 1.56 -0.82
N GLU A 76 16.63 2.26 -1.18
CA GLU A 76 17.05 3.51 -0.55
C GLU A 76 15.94 4.58 -0.58
N GLU A 77 15.29 4.80 -1.75
CA GLU A 77 14.21 5.77 -1.85
C GLU A 77 13.04 5.46 -0.89
N HIS A 78 12.73 4.17 -0.71
CA HIS A 78 11.70 3.74 0.23
C HIS A 78 12.15 3.93 1.69
N GLU A 79 13.39 3.59 2.01
CA GLU A 79 13.95 3.74 3.35
C GLU A 79 14.00 5.21 3.78
N GLU A 80 14.57 6.09 2.95
CA GLU A 80 14.56 7.53 3.19
C GLU A 80 13.16 8.07 3.40
N GLY A 81 12.20 7.64 2.54
CA GLY A 81 10.80 7.99 2.68
C GLY A 81 10.21 7.55 4.02
N SER A 82 10.61 6.38 4.51
CA SER A 82 10.18 5.82 5.80
C SER A 82 10.70 6.64 6.99
N ILE A 83 11.96 7.04 6.96
CA ILE A 83 12.59 7.88 8.00
C ILE A 83 11.90 9.25 8.05
N TRP A 84 11.68 9.88 6.89
CA TRP A 84 10.97 11.15 6.82
C TRP A 84 9.53 11.04 7.34
N ALA A 85 8.79 10.00 6.93
CA ALA A 85 7.43 9.75 7.39
C ALA A 85 7.39 9.55 8.91
N LEU A 86 8.34 8.78 9.48
CA LEU A 86 8.47 8.56 10.92
C LEU A 86 8.73 9.86 11.67
N GLY A 87 9.62 10.72 11.17
CA GLY A 87 9.89 12.03 11.76
C GLY A 87 8.68 12.96 11.76
N VAL A 88 7.96 13.03 10.64
CA VAL A 88 6.80 13.91 10.51
C VAL A 88 5.62 13.41 11.35
N ILE A 89 5.38 12.08 11.43
CA ILE A 89 4.30 11.55 12.30
C ILE A 89 4.62 11.72 13.78
N ALA A 90 5.89 11.61 14.18
CA ALA A 90 6.33 11.89 15.54
C ALA A 90 6.03 13.36 15.90
N LEU A 91 6.40 14.30 15.01
CA LEU A 91 6.10 15.72 15.18
C LEU A 91 4.59 15.98 15.24
N ALA A 92 3.80 15.31 14.37
CA ALA A 92 2.34 15.43 14.37
C ALA A 92 1.72 14.96 15.69
N ALA A 93 2.16 13.81 16.21
CA ALA A 93 1.71 13.29 17.49
C ALA A 93 2.05 14.23 18.63
N LEU A 94 3.30 14.70 18.71
CA LEU A 94 3.76 15.65 19.74
C LEU A 94 2.97 16.96 19.70
N LEU A 95 2.79 17.55 18.51
CA LEU A 95 2.04 18.81 18.38
C LEU A 95 0.56 18.62 18.72
N SER A 96 -0.03 17.47 18.37
CA SER A 96 -1.42 17.16 18.72
C SER A 96 -1.64 17.13 20.22
N TRP A 97 -0.70 16.57 20.99
CA TRP A 97 -0.74 16.62 22.45
C TRP A 97 -0.41 18.02 23.01
N ALA A 98 0.59 18.71 22.49
CA ALA A 98 0.99 20.03 22.95
C ALA A 98 -0.11 21.09 22.76
N THR A 99 -0.90 20.95 21.69
CA THR A 99 -2.01 21.85 21.36
C THR A 99 -3.37 21.36 21.86
N HIS A 100 -3.41 20.21 22.55
CA HIS A 100 -4.63 19.62 23.05
C HIS A 100 -5.44 20.58 23.91
N GLY A 101 -6.69 20.82 23.51
CA GLY A 101 -7.57 21.77 24.20
C GLY A 101 -7.23 23.27 23.99
N LYS A 102 -6.18 23.61 23.22
CA LYS A 102 -5.76 24.99 22.96
C LYS A 102 -6.16 25.43 21.56
N ARG A 103 -6.84 26.60 21.46
CA ARG A 103 -7.20 27.18 20.15
C ARG A 103 -5.99 27.60 19.33
N ARG A 104 -4.97 28.14 20.01
CA ARG A 104 -3.71 28.55 19.39
C ARG A 104 -2.90 27.28 19.04
N GLY A 105 -2.44 27.20 17.84
CA GLY A 105 -1.61 26.07 17.35
C GLY A 105 -2.39 24.90 16.76
N MET A 106 -3.71 24.84 16.91
CA MET A 106 -4.53 23.76 16.36
C MET A 106 -4.44 23.68 14.83
N TRP A 107 -4.37 24.81 14.14
CA TRP A 107 -4.14 24.85 12.68
C TRP A 107 -2.79 24.25 12.29
N LEU A 108 -1.73 24.63 13.04
CA LEU A 108 -0.40 24.09 12.80
C LEU A 108 -0.36 22.58 13.05
N SER A 109 -0.94 22.12 14.15
CA SER A 109 -1.03 20.69 14.47
C SER A 109 -1.77 19.91 13.35
N THR A 110 -2.89 20.45 12.86
CA THR A 110 -3.65 19.85 11.78
C THR A 110 -2.86 19.82 10.47
N LEU A 111 -2.16 20.92 10.14
CA LEU A 111 -1.30 20.99 8.96
C LEU A 111 -0.20 19.91 9.01
N ILE A 112 0.49 19.80 10.15
CA ILE A 112 1.55 18.78 10.31
C ILE A 112 0.97 17.36 10.27
N ALA A 113 -0.25 17.14 10.81
CA ALA A 113 -0.92 15.85 10.69
C ALA A 113 -1.25 15.48 9.23
N LEU A 114 -1.68 16.45 8.41
CA LEU A 114 -1.91 16.25 6.98
C LEU A 114 -0.61 15.97 6.23
N LEU A 115 0.48 16.68 6.58
CA LEU A 115 1.80 16.39 6.00
C LEU A 115 2.29 14.99 6.39
N ALA A 116 2.05 14.55 7.63
CA ALA A 116 2.36 13.18 8.07
C ALA A 116 1.56 12.15 7.27
N ALA A 117 0.27 12.36 7.06
CA ALA A 117 -0.56 11.48 6.22
C ALA A 117 -0.03 11.41 4.78
N ALA A 118 0.34 12.55 4.18
CA ALA A 118 0.91 12.60 2.83
C ALA A 118 2.26 11.87 2.76
N ALA A 119 3.14 12.05 3.75
CA ALA A 119 4.42 11.37 3.82
C ALA A 119 4.26 9.85 3.94
N ILE A 120 3.34 9.38 4.81
CA ILE A 120 3.02 7.96 4.97
C ILE A 120 2.47 7.37 3.66
N LEU A 121 1.55 8.05 2.99
CA LEU A 121 0.99 7.59 1.71
C LEU A 121 2.05 7.54 0.60
N ARG A 122 2.97 8.52 0.55
CA ARG A 122 4.10 8.49 -0.38
C ARG A 122 4.99 7.28 -0.12
N THR A 123 5.37 7.02 1.13
CA THR A 123 6.18 5.87 1.51
C THR A 123 5.48 4.55 1.19
N ALA A 124 4.17 4.45 1.46
CA ALA A 124 3.35 3.29 1.08
C ALA A 124 3.34 3.05 -0.43
N HIS A 125 3.26 4.12 -1.23
CA HIS A 125 3.36 4.03 -2.69
C HIS A 125 4.74 3.52 -3.14
N LEU A 126 5.84 3.98 -2.54
CA LEU A 126 7.18 3.49 -2.83
C LEU A 126 7.33 2.01 -2.46
N GLY A 127 6.83 1.59 -1.29
CA GLY A 127 6.79 0.17 -0.91
C GLY A 127 5.96 -0.68 -1.87
N GLY A 128 4.84 -0.15 -2.38
CA GLY A 128 4.06 -0.79 -3.44
C GLY A 128 4.86 -0.99 -4.73
N LYS A 129 5.69 -0.01 -5.13
CA LYS A 129 6.59 -0.17 -6.29
C LYS A 129 7.62 -1.29 -6.08
N LEU A 130 8.21 -1.38 -4.89
CA LEU A 130 9.15 -2.45 -4.56
C LEU A 130 8.51 -3.83 -4.77
N VAL A 131 7.27 -4.01 -4.34
CA VAL A 131 6.56 -5.30 -4.44
C VAL A 131 6.10 -5.58 -5.87
N PHE A 132 5.40 -4.63 -6.51
CA PHE A 132 4.69 -4.88 -7.78
C PHE A 132 5.55 -4.64 -9.02
N ILE A 133 6.50 -3.70 -8.97
CA ILE A 133 7.36 -3.36 -10.11
C ILE A 133 8.68 -4.12 -10.01
N HIS A 134 9.32 -4.10 -8.84
CA HIS A 134 10.65 -4.67 -8.65
C HIS A 134 10.62 -6.12 -8.11
N GLY A 135 9.43 -6.65 -7.76
CA GLY A 135 9.26 -8.04 -7.41
C GLY A 135 9.76 -8.43 -6.02
N ALA A 136 9.90 -7.47 -5.08
CA ALA A 136 10.30 -7.73 -3.70
C ALA A 136 9.37 -8.71 -2.94
N GLY A 137 8.13 -8.87 -3.42
CA GLY A 137 7.15 -9.79 -2.84
C GLY A 137 7.16 -11.20 -3.42
N ARG A 138 8.11 -11.56 -4.30
CA ARG A 138 8.14 -12.89 -4.91
C ARG A 138 8.46 -13.95 -3.86
N VAL A 139 7.64 -15.00 -3.84
CA VAL A 139 7.94 -16.23 -3.10
C VAL A 139 8.82 -17.08 -4.01
N THR A 140 10.12 -17.16 -3.72
CA THR A 140 11.02 -18.07 -4.44
C THR A 140 10.67 -19.50 -4.05
N SER A 141 10.14 -20.27 -5.00
CA SER A 141 10.00 -21.72 -4.86
C SER A 141 11.38 -22.36 -5.03
N PRO A 142 11.69 -23.47 -4.35
CA PRO A 142 12.92 -24.22 -4.60
C PRO A 142 13.09 -24.68 -6.07
N ALA A 143 12.00 -24.65 -6.86
CA ALA A 143 12.01 -24.93 -8.29
C ALA A 143 12.47 -23.74 -9.15
N ASP A 144 12.48 -22.50 -8.64
CA ASP A 144 12.83 -21.31 -9.40
C ASP A 144 14.35 -21.05 -9.49
N GLY A 145 15.16 -21.87 -8.79
CA GLY A 145 16.63 -21.80 -8.84
C GLY A 145 17.25 -22.28 -10.16
N ALA A 146 16.45 -22.60 -11.19
CA ALA A 146 16.91 -23.16 -12.46
C ALA A 146 16.56 -22.33 -13.70
N VAL A 147 16.27 -21.00 -13.59
CA VAL A 147 16.07 -20.18 -14.78
C VAL A 147 17.16 -19.11 -14.85
N PRO A 148 18.21 -19.31 -15.69
CA PRO A 148 19.13 -18.24 -16.03
C PRO A 148 18.40 -17.19 -16.89
N GLY A 149 18.39 -15.96 -16.45
CA GLY A 149 18.17 -14.73 -17.19
C GLY A 149 17.33 -14.82 -18.45
N GLY A 150 16.04 -14.49 -18.35
CA GLY A 150 15.15 -14.40 -19.50
C GLY A 150 14.09 -13.32 -19.29
N ALA A 151 14.37 -12.16 -19.92
CA ALA A 151 13.40 -11.19 -20.44
C ALA A 151 12.15 -10.91 -19.60
N ALA A 152 12.25 -9.93 -18.70
CA ALA A 152 11.12 -9.16 -18.26
C ALA A 152 10.67 -8.26 -19.41
N GLY A 153 9.50 -8.54 -19.98
CA GLY A 153 8.86 -7.61 -20.90
C GLY A 153 8.46 -8.24 -22.22
N GLU A 154 7.40 -9.04 -22.24
CA GLU A 154 6.51 -9.21 -23.39
C GLU A 154 5.56 -10.40 -23.16
N THR A 155 4.55 -10.24 -22.33
CA THR A 155 3.33 -11.05 -22.41
C THR A 155 2.22 -10.48 -21.52
N ALA A 156 1.82 -9.26 -21.80
CA ALA A 156 0.58 -8.72 -21.26
C ALA A 156 -0.20 -7.94 -22.33
N ALA A 157 -0.21 -8.46 -23.56
CA ALA A 157 -1.05 -7.90 -24.61
C ALA A 157 -1.26 -8.91 -25.73
N GLN A 158 -1.94 -10.03 -25.46
CA GLN A 158 -2.62 -10.82 -26.48
C GLN A 158 -3.55 -11.81 -25.80
N GLY A 159 -4.82 -11.50 -25.77
CA GLY A 159 -5.86 -12.36 -25.27
C GLY A 159 -7.23 -11.70 -25.35
N GLY A 160 -7.62 -11.33 -26.57
CA GLY A 160 -8.93 -10.74 -26.76
C GLY A 160 -9.23 -10.42 -28.22
N ALA A 161 -9.29 -11.43 -29.08
CA ALA A 161 -9.96 -11.25 -30.36
C ALA A 161 -10.31 -12.62 -30.94
N GLY A 162 -11.60 -12.89 -31.03
CA GLY A 162 -12.20 -13.58 -32.16
C GLY A 162 -12.16 -15.10 -32.15
N GLU A 163 -13.23 -15.70 -31.68
CA GLU A 163 -13.71 -16.94 -32.24
C GLU A 163 -15.19 -16.74 -32.63
N GLU A 164 -15.38 -16.18 -33.82
CA GLU A 164 -16.61 -16.29 -34.56
C GLU A 164 -16.69 -17.74 -35.08
N ALA A 165 -17.56 -18.54 -34.49
CA ALA A 165 -17.91 -19.85 -35.01
C ALA A 165 -18.88 -19.67 -36.17
N GLU A 166 -18.35 -19.88 -37.36
CA GLU A 166 -19.05 -20.06 -38.62
C GLU A 166 -19.96 -21.30 -38.54
N HIS A 167 -21.28 -21.06 -38.52
CA HIS A 167 -22.28 -22.13 -38.74
C HIS A 167 -22.47 -22.35 -40.22
N GLY A 168 -21.80 -23.35 -40.73
CA GLY A 168 -22.00 -23.88 -42.06
C GLY A 168 -23.36 -24.58 -42.20
N GLU A 169 -24.13 -24.04 -43.09
CA GLU A 169 -25.34 -24.57 -43.68
C GLU A 169 -25.04 -25.92 -44.41
N LYS A 170 -25.79 -26.93 -44.08
CA LYS A 170 -25.98 -28.10 -44.98
C LYS A 170 -27.46 -28.46 -45.06
N SER A 171 -28.01 -28.13 -46.21
CA SER A 171 -29.19 -28.67 -46.85
C SER A 171 -29.22 -30.20 -46.86
N GLY A 172 -30.39 -30.81 -46.68
CA GLY A 172 -30.65 -32.21 -46.90
C GLY A 172 -32.13 -32.54 -46.91
N HIS A 173 -32.62 -32.70 -48.09
CA HIS A 173 -33.95 -33.18 -48.55
C HIS A 173 -34.47 -34.45 -47.84
N GLY A 174 -35.78 -34.57 -47.89
CA GLY A 174 -36.56 -35.81 -47.76
C GLY A 174 -37.93 -35.53 -47.14
N GLU A 175 -38.96 -35.19 -47.80
CA GLU A 175 -39.91 -35.91 -48.64
C GLU A 175 -40.73 -37.01 -47.92
N GLU A 176 -42.03 -36.86 -48.10
CA GLU A 176 -43.14 -37.83 -48.02
C GLU A 176 -43.82 -38.02 -46.65
N ALA A 177 -45.08 -37.92 -46.46
CA ALA A 177 -46.36 -38.07 -47.17
C ALA A 177 -47.31 -38.83 -46.24
N HIS A 178 -48.63 -38.52 -46.39
CA HIS A 178 -49.81 -39.26 -45.94
C HIS A 178 -50.18 -39.24 -44.46
N GLY A 179 -51.33 -39.00 -44.05
CA GLY A 179 -52.69 -39.05 -44.61
C GLY A 179 -53.68 -39.20 -43.46
N ASP A 180 -54.89 -38.81 -43.72
CA ASP A 180 -56.18 -38.89 -42.98
C ASP A 180 -56.45 -37.87 -41.88
#